data_703d0803123ff450496c067a12839620
#
_entry.id   703d0803123ff450496c067a12839620
#
_cell.length_a   1.000
_cell.length_b   1.000
_cell.length_c   1.000
_cell.angle_alpha   90.00
_cell.angle_beta   90.00
_cell.angle_gamma   90.00
#
_symmetry.space_group_name_H-M   'P 1'
#
loop_
_entity.id
_entity.type
_entity.pdbx_description
1 polymer ?
#
loop_
_entity_poly.entity_id
_entity_poly.type
_entity_poly.pdbx_seq_one_letter_code
_entity_poly.pdbx_strand_id
1 'polypeptide(L)'
;MPKREITFDEVLSFINTLPYNKFKEVVKHYAENINTNFEAELGMMVSLNFQHRLENLGINNTCPKCESLNIKKNGKKKHVQVYKCKECSTKFTLFTNTILEKTRWHWDIWIKVLEMTINNYSIDSMINVLEKDYKCGGINRKTVWLWRMKLVHALAVMPMPKLTGIVQIDETFIRECQKGSRNLISHLDKQDIRKPRYGYRPSKLGVMGPEFATITTAIDNRGYSVSKVVSLGKLTKETFTDLFEEHLDNPAYICTDANDVYESYCSLFDIPHYVKPSNYQTIILKHGFAIPDNKSPAEVKRMKNKNKKVLESLYNDNLIDRITNRGYMSYDEFYQLKKANNLNLGRVNELHSDIKKFINKDKTNVSTKYLQDYIGFFTFIRNWRVKNGRYPNSKKDTEKIFIEILKSKINFTTTEIEEQELELPKPSNRYISLLKEETEKAREVTSNNYFKFDEEDGVKTFNKREYLLDQPKSKLYAICKECKLTKYKHLALYSLVSKILEQPNIKDIIYKLLAEDRHYKIAEEDLEAIKAGQYLMRYSQ
;
A
#
# COMPACT_ATOMS: atom_id res chain seq x y z
N MET A 1 14.21 -19.35 -64.87
CA MET A 1 13.20 -18.69 -64.04
C MET A 1 13.76 -17.35 -63.61
N PRO A 2 13.08 -16.22 -63.83
CA PRO A 2 13.59 -14.94 -63.38
C PRO A 2 13.65 -14.95 -61.83
N LYS A 3 14.77 -14.52 -61.29
CA LYS A 3 14.92 -14.34 -59.83
C LYS A 3 13.96 -13.24 -59.44
N ARG A 4 12.93 -13.59 -58.64
CA ARG A 4 12.05 -12.62 -58.05
C ARG A 4 12.84 -11.76 -57.11
N GLU A 5 12.92 -10.47 -57.37
CA GLU A 5 13.48 -9.50 -56.39
C GLU A 5 12.60 -9.46 -55.17
N ILE A 6 13.19 -9.82 -54.03
CA ILE A 6 12.52 -9.76 -52.73
C ILE A 6 12.54 -8.30 -52.28
N THR A 7 11.38 -7.72 -52.06
CA THR A 7 11.30 -6.33 -51.60
C THR A 7 11.74 -6.19 -50.14
N PHE A 8 12.17 -5.00 -49.77
CA PHE A 8 12.56 -4.67 -48.39
C PHE A 8 11.44 -4.95 -47.36
N ASP A 9 10.19 -4.70 -47.74
CA ASP A 9 9.01 -4.95 -46.90
C ASP A 9 8.74 -6.46 -46.68
N GLU A 10 9.03 -7.29 -47.67
CA GLU A 10 8.96 -8.75 -47.53
C GLU A 10 10.03 -9.29 -46.60
N VAL A 11 11.23 -8.72 -46.64
CA VAL A 11 12.35 -9.05 -45.70
C VAL A 11 11.98 -8.61 -44.29
N LEU A 12 11.44 -7.41 -44.10
CA LEU A 12 10.99 -6.91 -42.80
C LEU A 12 9.86 -7.75 -42.24
N SER A 13 8.88 -8.12 -43.08
CA SER A 13 7.79 -9.00 -42.68
C SER A 13 8.30 -10.36 -42.22
N PHE A 14 9.25 -10.95 -42.93
CA PHE A 14 9.86 -12.21 -42.58
C PHE A 14 10.67 -12.10 -41.26
N ILE A 15 11.48 -11.07 -41.09
CA ILE A 15 12.26 -10.81 -39.89
C ILE A 15 11.35 -10.65 -38.66
N ASN A 16 10.18 -10.01 -38.83
CA ASN A 16 9.20 -9.83 -37.74
C ASN A 16 8.51 -11.13 -37.32
N THR A 17 8.52 -12.18 -38.17
CA THR A 17 7.97 -13.50 -37.84
C THR A 17 8.97 -14.41 -37.15
N LEU A 18 10.27 -14.09 -37.19
CA LEU A 18 11.30 -14.95 -36.60
C LEU A 18 11.25 -14.93 -35.08
N PRO A 19 11.38 -16.11 -34.41
CA PRO A 19 11.67 -16.17 -32.99
C PRO A 19 12.99 -15.44 -32.69
N TYR A 20 13.03 -14.73 -31.56
CA TYR A 20 14.16 -13.86 -31.18
C TYR A 20 15.55 -14.54 -31.27
N ASN A 21 15.66 -15.81 -30.88
CA ASN A 21 16.89 -16.61 -30.99
C ASN A 21 17.33 -16.80 -32.44
N LYS A 22 16.41 -17.08 -33.35
CA LYS A 22 16.71 -17.19 -34.79
C LYS A 22 17.04 -15.84 -35.44
N PHE A 23 16.33 -14.79 -35.02
CA PHE A 23 16.70 -13.42 -35.40
C PHE A 23 18.12 -13.07 -34.95
N LYS A 24 18.49 -13.41 -33.70
CA LYS A 24 19.85 -13.20 -33.17
C LYS A 24 20.90 -14.00 -33.93
N GLU A 25 20.59 -15.21 -34.36
CA GLU A 25 21.48 -16.04 -35.21
C GLU A 25 21.67 -15.45 -36.62
N VAL A 26 20.60 -14.99 -37.25
CA VAL A 26 20.66 -14.30 -38.56
C VAL A 26 21.48 -13.03 -38.44
N VAL A 27 21.29 -12.25 -37.40
CA VAL A 27 22.06 -11.04 -37.12
C VAL A 27 23.55 -11.35 -36.90
N LYS A 28 23.85 -12.40 -36.12
CA LYS A 28 25.20 -12.84 -35.82
C LYS A 28 25.90 -13.32 -37.12
N HIS A 29 25.21 -14.11 -37.93
CA HIS A 29 25.71 -14.60 -39.20
C HIS A 29 26.04 -13.46 -40.19
N TYR A 30 25.17 -12.42 -40.24
CA TYR A 30 25.41 -11.23 -41.06
C TYR A 30 26.51 -10.33 -40.48
N ALA A 31 26.59 -10.16 -39.17
CA ALA A 31 27.63 -9.36 -38.51
C ALA A 31 29.05 -9.98 -38.69
N GLU A 32 29.14 -11.30 -38.80
CA GLU A 32 30.37 -12.02 -39.07
C GLU A 32 30.84 -11.87 -40.54
N ASN A 33 29.92 -11.55 -41.44
CA ASN A 33 30.19 -11.51 -42.90
C ASN A 33 30.22 -10.08 -43.52
N ILE A 34 29.84 -9.04 -42.81
CA ILE A 34 29.76 -7.66 -43.30
C ILE A 34 30.46 -6.71 -42.33
N ASN A 35 31.43 -5.94 -42.85
CA ASN A 35 32.32 -5.03 -42.14
C ASN A 35 31.58 -3.94 -41.32
N THR A 36 31.88 -3.85 -40.04
CA THR A 36 31.90 -2.73 -39.06
C THR A 36 30.77 -1.72 -38.90
N ASN A 37 29.89 -1.43 -39.86
CA ASN A 37 28.78 -0.48 -39.71
C ASN A 37 27.41 -1.13 -39.42
N PHE A 38 27.32 -2.43 -39.54
CA PHE A 38 26.05 -3.17 -39.48
C PHE A 38 25.40 -3.17 -38.09
N GLU A 39 26.17 -3.23 -37.01
CA GLU A 39 25.61 -3.13 -35.64
C GLU A 39 24.92 -1.79 -35.39
N ALA A 40 25.47 -0.70 -35.95
CA ALA A 40 24.86 0.63 -35.84
C ALA A 40 23.60 0.73 -36.72
N GLU A 41 23.61 0.16 -37.92
CA GLU A 41 22.47 0.15 -38.84
C GLU A 41 21.33 -0.76 -38.32
N LEU A 42 21.66 -1.91 -37.76
CA LEU A 42 20.68 -2.80 -37.14
C LEU A 42 20.06 -2.16 -35.89
N GLY A 43 20.86 -1.50 -35.08
CA GLY A 43 20.37 -0.71 -33.97
C GLY A 43 19.40 0.38 -34.43
N MET A 44 19.65 1.02 -35.58
CA MET A 44 18.76 1.97 -36.20
C MET A 44 17.46 1.33 -36.68
N MET A 45 17.52 0.15 -37.31
CA MET A 45 16.32 -0.55 -37.81
C MET A 45 15.41 -1.01 -36.68
N VAL A 46 15.97 -1.58 -35.63
CA VAL A 46 15.21 -1.96 -34.42
C VAL A 46 14.60 -0.72 -33.77
N SER A 47 15.34 0.39 -33.75
CA SER A 47 14.86 1.68 -33.26
C SER A 47 13.66 2.21 -34.04
N LEU A 48 13.74 2.18 -35.35
CA LEU A 48 12.68 2.65 -36.25
C LEU A 48 11.43 1.77 -36.13
N ASN A 49 11.59 0.45 -35.99
CA ASN A 49 10.46 -0.47 -35.81
C ASN A 49 9.72 -0.19 -34.49
N PHE A 50 10.44 0.01 -33.39
CA PHE A 50 9.81 0.34 -32.11
C PHE A 50 9.08 1.68 -32.16
N GLN A 51 9.69 2.71 -32.75
CA GLN A 51 9.04 4.02 -32.92
C GLN A 51 7.76 3.90 -33.78
N HIS A 52 7.82 3.17 -34.88
CA HIS A 52 6.66 2.94 -35.74
C HIS A 52 5.53 2.20 -35.01
N ARG A 53 5.88 1.21 -34.18
CA ARG A 53 4.89 0.55 -33.31
C ARG A 53 4.26 1.51 -32.32
N LEU A 54 5.02 2.42 -31.71
CA LEU A 54 4.50 3.44 -30.81
C LEU A 54 3.59 4.45 -31.54
N GLU A 55 3.96 4.85 -32.77
CA GLU A 55 3.14 5.69 -33.63
C GLU A 55 1.78 5.01 -33.92
N ASN A 56 1.82 3.75 -34.33
CA ASN A 56 0.60 2.95 -34.63
C ASN A 56 -0.29 2.74 -33.39
N LEU A 57 0.30 2.75 -32.18
CA LEU A 57 -0.44 2.68 -30.92
C LEU A 57 -0.98 4.04 -30.46
N GLY A 58 -0.79 5.09 -31.24
CA GLY A 58 -1.31 6.42 -30.95
C GLY A 58 -0.56 7.18 -29.86
N ILE A 59 0.64 6.76 -29.48
CA ILE A 59 1.44 7.44 -28.45
C ILE A 59 1.92 8.80 -29.00
N ASN A 60 1.53 9.89 -28.31
CA ASN A 60 1.88 11.26 -28.69
C ASN A 60 1.51 11.65 -30.14
N ASN A 61 0.34 11.22 -30.63
CA ASN A 61 -0.22 11.67 -31.91
C ASN A 61 -0.76 13.12 -31.86
N THR A 62 -0.76 13.73 -30.69
CA THR A 62 -1.20 15.11 -30.44
C THR A 62 -0.05 15.94 -29.89
N CYS A 63 -0.17 17.26 -30.03
CA CYS A 63 0.79 18.19 -29.42
C CYS A 63 0.69 18.11 -27.89
N PRO A 64 1.80 17.88 -27.16
CA PRO A 64 1.77 17.80 -25.69
C PRO A 64 1.50 19.14 -24.99
N LYS A 65 1.46 20.28 -25.73
CA LYS A 65 1.19 21.60 -25.18
C LYS A 65 -0.23 22.10 -25.43
N CYS A 66 -0.77 21.88 -26.63
CA CYS A 66 -2.08 22.41 -27.03
C CYS A 66 -3.04 21.33 -27.56
N GLU A 67 -2.66 20.06 -27.44
CA GLU A 67 -3.45 18.87 -27.81
C GLU A 67 -3.88 18.81 -29.29
N SER A 68 -3.43 19.74 -30.13
CA SER A 68 -3.74 19.78 -31.55
C SER A 68 -3.24 18.53 -32.26
N LEU A 69 -4.06 17.98 -33.15
CA LEU A 69 -3.71 16.90 -34.10
C LEU A 69 -2.90 17.42 -35.30
N ASN A 70 -2.84 18.73 -35.51
CA ASN A 70 -2.16 19.35 -36.66
C ASN A 70 -0.64 19.40 -36.44
N ILE A 71 -0.01 18.24 -36.57
CA ILE A 71 1.43 18.06 -36.38
C ILE A 71 2.12 17.67 -37.69
N LYS A 72 3.40 18.03 -37.81
CA LYS A 72 4.24 17.60 -38.94
C LYS A 72 5.57 17.02 -38.46
N LYS A 73 6.14 16.09 -39.23
CA LYS A 73 7.50 15.62 -39.02
C LYS A 73 8.50 16.78 -39.22
N ASN A 74 9.46 16.92 -38.31
CA ASN A 74 10.42 18.03 -38.28
C ASN A 74 11.86 17.50 -38.09
N GLY A 75 12.26 16.58 -38.98
CA GLY A 75 13.58 15.96 -38.91
C GLY A 75 13.73 14.93 -37.81
N LYS A 76 14.96 14.47 -37.61
CA LYS A 76 15.32 13.49 -36.57
C LYS A 76 16.39 14.07 -35.65
N LYS A 77 16.32 13.73 -34.38
CA LYS A 77 17.39 13.98 -33.39
C LYS A 77 17.98 12.64 -33.00
N LYS A 78 19.21 12.37 -33.47
CA LYS A 78 19.78 11.01 -33.47
C LYS A 78 18.86 10.07 -34.26
N HIS A 79 18.29 9.03 -33.58
CA HIS A 79 17.38 8.06 -34.20
C HIS A 79 15.91 8.35 -33.92
N VAL A 80 15.60 9.40 -33.13
CA VAL A 80 14.23 9.71 -32.71
C VAL A 80 13.61 10.75 -33.61
N GLN A 81 12.40 10.45 -34.16
CA GLN A 81 11.62 11.38 -34.95
C GLN A 81 11.18 12.58 -34.11
N VAL A 82 11.44 13.78 -34.59
CA VAL A 82 10.95 15.04 -33.99
C VAL A 82 9.70 15.47 -34.75
N TYR A 83 8.71 15.92 -34.02
CA TYR A 83 7.47 16.51 -34.53
C TYR A 83 7.44 17.99 -34.21
N LYS A 84 6.70 18.77 -35.01
CA LYS A 84 6.39 20.17 -34.74
C LYS A 84 4.90 20.38 -34.89
N CYS A 85 4.27 20.97 -33.88
CA CYS A 85 2.90 21.42 -33.96
C CYS A 85 2.79 22.61 -34.91
N LYS A 86 1.78 22.62 -35.78
CA LYS A 86 1.54 23.73 -36.70
C LYS A 86 0.84 24.90 -36.01
N GLU A 87 0.06 24.65 -34.93
CA GLU A 87 -0.68 25.67 -34.17
C GLU A 87 0.24 26.43 -33.21
N CYS A 88 0.88 25.74 -32.28
CA CYS A 88 1.69 26.38 -31.22
C CYS A 88 3.21 26.33 -31.48
N SER A 89 3.65 25.80 -32.61
CA SER A 89 5.06 25.64 -33.01
C SER A 89 5.94 24.81 -32.06
N THR A 90 5.37 24.14 -31.05
CA THR A 90 6.10 23.30 -30.09
C THR A 90 6.75 22.12 -30.82
N LYS A 91 8.03 21.87 -30.55
CA LYS A 91 8.75 20.67 -31.02
C LYS A 91 8.74 19.61 -29.94
N PHE A 92 8.44 18.38 -30.29
CA PHE A 92 8.33 17.24 -29.37
C PHE A 92 8.70 15.93 -30.06
N THR A 93 8.82 14.86 -29.30
CA THR A 93 9.09 13.50 -29.78
C THR A 93 8.02 12.56 -29.22
N LEU A 94 8.00 11.30 -29.66
CA LEU A 94 7.15 10.26 -29.07
C LEU A 94 7.41 10.05 -27.56
N PHE A 95 8.62 10.40 -27.10
CA PHE A 95 9.04 10.21 -25.72
C PHE A 95 8.81 11.45 -24.83
N THR A 96 8.32 12.54 -25.37
CA THR A 96 8.00 13.74 -24.59
C THR A 96 6.93 13.42 -23.55
N ASN A 97 7.09 13.89 -22.33
CA ASN A 97 6.26 13.60 -21.16
C ASN A 97 6.20 12.10 -20.76
N THR A 98 7.20 11.31 -21.17
CA THR A 98 7.32 9.91 -20.73
C THR A 98 8.60 9.71 -19.91
N ILE A 99 8.74 8.55 -19.28
CA ILE A 99 9.98 8.18 -18.55
C ILE A 99 11.23 8.19 -19.43
N LEU A 100 11.08 8.12 -20.75
CA LEU A 100 12.17 8.20 -21.73
C LEU A 100 12.52 9.63 -22.14
N GLU A 101 11.84 10.65 -21.60
CA GLU A 101 12.16 12.03 -21.92
C GLU A 101 13.59 12.38 -21.51
N LYS A 102 14.33 13.02 -22.44
CA LYS A 102 15.76 13.42 -22.25
C LYS A 102 16.72 12.28 -21.93
N THR A 103 16.29 11.00 -22.04
CA THR A 103 17.22 9.88 -21.88
C THR A 103 18.26 9.84 -23.01
N ARG A 104 19.50 9.43 -22.66
CA ARG A 104 20.57 9.15 -23.64
C ARG A 104 20.66 7.67 -24.00
N TRP A 105 19.97 6.84 -23.23
CA TRP A 105 20.02 5.39 -23.32
C TRP A 105 18.89 4.85 -24.17
N HIS A 106 19.17 3.77 -24.89
CA HIS A 106 18.20 3.10 -25.73
C HIS A 106 17.07 2.48 -24.87
N TRP A 107 15.84 2.41 -25.39
CA TRP A 107 14.69 1.85 -24.66
C TRP A 107 14.84 0.37 -24.32
N ASP A 108 15.62 -0.44 -25.10
CA ASP A 108 15.88 -1.84 -24.75
C ASP A 108 16.55 -1.98 -23.39
N ILE A 109 17.41 -1.04 -23.03
CA ILE A 109 18.02 -0.98 -21.69
C ILE A 109 16.96 -0.76 -20.63
N TRP A 110 16.01 0.12 -20.88
CA TRP A 110 14.90 0.39 -19.97
C TRP A 110 13.96 -0.80 -19.84
N ILE A 111 13.64 -1.51 -20.95
CA ILE A 111 12.87 -2.75 -20.93
C ILE A 111 13.62 -3.81 -20.11
N LYS A 112 14.93 -3.92 -20.28
CA LYS A 112 15.75 -4.86 -19.49
C LYS A 112 15.80 -4.50 -18.02
N VAL A 113 15.90 -3.20 -17.68
CA VAL A 113 15.83 -2.73 -16.28
C VAL A 113 14.46 -3.05 -15.68
N LEU A 114 13.37 -2.90 -16.45
CA LEU A 114 12.02 -3.29 -16.00
C LEU A 114 11.94 -4.80 -15.76
N GLU A 115 12.41 -5.63 -16.70
CA GLU A 115 12.45 -7.09 -16.56
C GLU A 115 13.18 -7.52 -15.28
N MET A 116 14.39 -6.97 -15.07
CA MET A 116 15.18 -7.25 -13.88
C MET A 116 14.53 -6.74 -12.59
N THR A 117 13.80 -5.61 -12.66
CA THR A 117 13.05 -5.05 -11.53
C THR A 117 11.88 -5.97 -11.14
N ILE A 118 11.13 -6.46 -12.10
CA ILE A 118 10.03 -7.42 -11.91
C ILE A 118 10.57 -8.72 -11.30
N ASN A 119 11.73 -9.18 -11.76
CA ASN A 119 12.38 -10.41 -11.28
C ASN A 119 13.25 -10.21 -10.02
N ASN A 120 13.10 -9.09 -9.32
CA ASN A 120 13.76 -8.78 -8.04
C ASN A 120 15.30 -8.81 -8.05
N TYR A 121 15.95 -8.49 -9.18
CA TYR A 121 17.40 -8.38 -9.24
C TYR A 121 17.93 -7.29 -8.30
N SER A 122 19.06 -7.54 -7.65
CA SER A 122 19.78 -6.49 -6.91
C SER A 122 20.32 -5.42 -7.86
N ILE A 123 20.60 -4.22 -7.37
CA ILE A 123 21.21 -3.16 -8.22
C ILE A 123 22.55 -3.60 -8.79
N ASP A 124 23.36 -4.29 -8.01
CA ASP A 124 24.67 -4.76 -8.45
C ASP A 124 24.55 -5.85 -9.53
N SER A 125 23.59 -6.77 -9.38
CA SER A 125 23.28 -7.75 -10.42
C SER A 125 22.78 -7.08 -11.71
N MET A 126 21.99 -6.01 -11.60
CA MET A 126 21.53 -5.24 -12.77
C MET A 126 22.71 -4.58 -13.50
N ILE A 127 23.63 -3.95 -12.76
CA ILE A 127 24.83 -3.32 -13.32
C ILE A 127 25.63 -4.37 -14.09
N ASN A 128 25.92 -5.52 -13.48
CA ASN A 128 26.66 -6.60 -14.12
C ASN A 128 26.04 -7.06 -15.44
N VAL A 129 24.70 -7.19 -15.50
CA VAL A 129 24.00 -7.56 -16.74
C VAL A 129 24.08 -6.44 -17.76
N LEU A 130 23.89 -5.18 -17.36
CA LEU A 130 23.94 -4.03 -18.26
C LEU A 130 25.34 -3.81 -18.84
N GLU A 131 26.41 -4.04 -18.08
CA GLU A 131 27.78 -3.94 -18.54
C GLU A 131 28.15 -5.06 -19.53
N LYS A 132 27.80 -6.30 -19.22
CA LYS A 132 28.11 -7.46 -20.04
C LYS A 132 27.31 -7.53 -21.34
N ASP A 133 25.99 -7.39 -21.24
CA ASP A 133 25.06 -7.69 -22.35
C ASP A 133 24.76 -6.45 -23.20
N TYR A 134 24.84 -5.24 -22.60
CA TYR A 134 24.47 -3.97 -23.25
C TYR A 134 25.66 -3.00 -23.42
N LYS A 135 26.85 -3.41 -23.06
CA LYS A 135 28.08 -2.59 -23.14
C LYS A 135 27.95 -1.22 -22.43
N CYS A 136 27.16 -1.16 -21.36
CA CYS A 136 26.94 0.04 -20.56
C CYS A 136 28.08 0.28 -19.57
N GLY A 137 29.33 0.26 -20.02
CA GLY A 137 30.48 0.40 -19.14
C GLY A 137 30.45 1.68 -18.30
N GLY A 138 30.84 1.55 -17.03
CA GLY A 138 30.90 2.67 -16.08
C GLY A 138 29.54 3.23 -15.63
N ILE A 139 28.46 2.47 -15.75
CA ILE A 139 27.15 2.91 -15.29
C ILE A 139 27.11 3.02 -13.76
N ASN A 140 26.69 4.17 -13.25
CA ASN A 140 26.65 4.43 -11.82
C ASN A 140 25.47 3.71 -11.14
N ARG A 141 25.71 3.14 -9.96
CA ARG A 141 24.71 2.51 -9.09
C ARG A 141 23.48 3.41 -8.83
N LYS A 142 23.70 4.72 -8.61
CA LYS A 142 22.63 5.71 -8.43
C LYS A 142 21.77 5.82 -9.69
N THR A 143 22.37 5.80 -10.88
CA THR A 143 21.65 5.88 -12.16
C THR A 143 20.70 4.68 -12.34
N VAL A 144 21.19 3.45 -12.10
CA VAL A 144 20.35 2.24 -12.22
C VAL A 144 19.24 2.24 -11.17
N TRP A 145 19.55 2.70 -9.95
CA TRP A 145 18.54 2.87 -8.90
C TRP A 145 17.46 3.87 -9.29
N LEU A 146 17.82 5.03 -9.85
CA LEU A 146 16.87 6.04 -10.32
C LEU A 146 15.99 5.51 -11.46
N TRP A 147 16.56 4.74 -12.41
CA TRP A 147 15.75 4.12 -13.46
C TRP A 147 14.75 3.12 -12.89
N ARG A 148 15.18 2.29 -11.95
CA ARG A 148 14.26 1.40 -11.21
C ARG A 148 13.14 2.19 -10.55
N MET A 149 13.47 3.28 -9.85
CA MET A 149 12.45 4.08 -9.15
C MET A 149 11.46 4.73 -10.11
N LYS A 150 11.91 5.25 -11.25
CA LYS A 150 11.02 5.78 -12.29
C LYS A 150 10.03 4.71 -12.78
N LEU A 151 10.48 3.49 -13.01
CA LEU A 151 9.64 2.38 -13.46
C LEU A 151 8.68 1.91 -12.36
N VAL A 152 9.17 1.80 -11.14
CA VAL A 152 8.38 1.41 -9.97
C VAL A 152 7.27 2.43 -9.72
N HIS A 153 7.60 3.71 -9.71
CA HIS A 153 6.63 4.79 -9.55
C HIS A 153 5.59 4.78 -10.69
N ALA A 154 6.04 4.71 -11.94
CA ALA A 154 5.14 4.70 -13.07
C ALA A 154 4.10 3.56 -12.99
N LEU A 155 4.51 2.38 -12.54
CA LEU A 155 3.59 1.25 -12.33
C LEU A 155 2.71 1.41 -11.08
N ALA A 156 3.21 2.07 -10.04
CA ALA A 156 2.46 2.29 -8.81
C ALA A 156 1.25 3.22 -8.99
N VAL A 157 1.37 4.19 -9.92
CA VAL A 157 0.29 5.16 -10.20
C VAL A 157 -0.62 4.75 -11.37
N MET A 158 -0.40 3.57 -11.97
CA MET A 158 -1.30 3.01 -12.97
C MET A 158 -2.70 2.78 -12.40
N PRO A 159 -3.76 2.97 -13.21
CA PRO A 159 -5.12 2.68 -12.79
C PRO A 159 -5.26 1.25 -12.26
N MET A 160 -5.85 1.11 -11.09
CA MET A 160 -6.13 -0.19 -10.49
C MET A 160 -7.55 -0.65 -10.83
N PRO A 161 -7.79 -1.97 -10.91
CA PRO A 161 -9.12 -2.51 -11.17
C PRO A 161 -10.05 -2.20 -10.00
N LYS A 162 -11.33 -1.98 -10.29
CA LYS A 162 -12.37 -1.90 -9.27
C LYS A 162 -12.66 -3.30 -8.70
N LEU A 163 -12.83 -3.36 -7.40
CA LEU A 163 -13.12 -4.59 -6.66
C LEU A 163 -14.64 -4.79 -6.59
N THR A 164 -15.10 -6.00 -6.84
CA THR A 164 -16.52 -6.35 -6.88
C THR A 164 -16.80 -7.65 -6.13
N GLY A 165 -18.08 -7.97 -5.92
CA GLY A 165 -18.50 -9.23 -5.31
C GLY A 165 -18.12 -9.30 -3.84
N ILE A 166 -17.35 -10.30 -3.43
CA ILE A 166 -16.93 -10.47 -2.03
C ILE A 166 -15.53 -9.88 -1.88
N VAL A 167 -15.42 -8.82 -1.09
CA VAL A 167 -14.17 -8.09 -0.87
C VAL A 167 -13.71 -8.31 0.57
N GLN A 168 -12.50 -8.82 0.75
CA GLN A 168 -11.85 -8.95 2.06
C GLN A 168 -10.93 -7.76 2.26
N ILE A 169 -11.01 -7.11 3.42
CA ILE A 169 -10.23 -5.91 3.76
C ILE A 169 -9.62 -6.09 5.15
N ASP A 170 -8.35 -5.73 5.29
CA ASP A 170 -7.63 -5.79 6.57
C ASP A 170 -6.34 -4.97 6.49
N GLU A 171 -5.70 -4.66 7.62
CA GLU A 171 -4.45 -3.92 7.68
C GLU A 171 -3.25 -4.83 7.88
N THR A 172 -2.14 -4.44 7.27
CA THR A 172 -0.83 -4.99 7.59
C THR A 172 0.15 -3.87 7.91
N PHE A 173 1.15 -4.19 8.73
CA PHE A 173 2.06 -3.21 9.30
C PHE A 173 3.49 -3.50 8.85
N ILE A 174 4.14 -2.46 8.31
CA ILE A 174 5.57 -2.48 7.95
C ILE A 174 6.29 -1.47 8.83
N ARG A 175 7.39 -1.89 9.46
CA ARG A 175 8.16 -0.99 10.30
C ARG A 175 8.69 0.20 9.50
N GLU A 176 8.51 1.40 10.06
CA GLU A 176 9.06 2.63 9.50
C GLU A 176 10.58 2.51 9.34
N CYS A 177 11.08 2.93 8.18
CA CYS A 177 12.47 2.84 7.80
C CYS A 177 12.90 4.09 7.02
N GLN A 178 14.05 4.65 7.37
CA GLN A 178 14.70 5.74 6.64
C GLN A 178 15.99 5.26 5.98
N LYS A 179 15.95 4.09 5.36
CA LYS A 179 17.08 3.48 4.66
C LYS A 179 17.68 4.45 3.64
N GLY A 180 18.98 4.67 3.72
CA GLY A 180 19.73 5.57 2.85
C GLY A 180 19.83 7.02 3.36
N SER A 181 19.10 7.41 4.41
CA SER A 181 19.27 8.72 5.05
C SER A 181 20.39 8.66 6.09
N ARG A 182 21.21 9.72 6.13
CA ARG A 182 22.17 9.94 7.22
C ARG A 182 21.57 10.76 8.36
N ASN A 183 20.63 11.65 8.04
CA ASN A 183 19.89 12.45 8.98
C ASN A 183 18.53 11.80 9.19
N LEU A 184 18.34 11.17 10.35
CA LEU A 184 17.09 10.51 10.70
C LEU A 184 16.17 11.54 11.34
N ILE A 185 14.96 11.68 10.78
CA ILE A 185 13.98 12.66 11.24
C ILE A 185 12.84 11.93 11.97
N SER A 186 12.34 12.50 13.05
CA SER A 186 11.13 12.00 13.69
C SER A 186 9.92 12.23 12.78
N HIS A 187 9.00 11.26 12.72
CA HIS A 187 7.73 11.46 11.98
C HIS A 187 6.71 12.26 12.79
N LEU A 188 6.91 12.37 14.10
CA LEU A 188 6.05 13.15 14.98
C LEU A 188 6.40 14.65 14.90
N ASP A 189 7.68 14.94 14.76
CA ASP A 189 8.18 16.28 14.55
C ASP A 189 9.31 16.26 13.50
N LYS A 190 9.12 16.95 12.38
CA LYS A 190 10.13 17.03 11.30
C LYS A 190 11.40 17.77 11.72
N GLN A 191 11.37 18.53 12.80
CA GLN A 191 12.52 19.22 13.36
C GLN A 191 13.36 18.34 14.30
N ASP A 192 12.79 17.25 14.80
CA ASP A 192 13.45 16.33 15.71
C ASP A 192 14.31 15.30 14.99
N ILE A 193 15.59 15.23 15.39
CA ILE A 193 16.51 14.18 14.95
C ILE A 193 16.30 12.95 15.82
N ARG A 194 15.86 11.83 15.22
CA ARG A 194 15.72 10.59 15.94
C ARG A 194 17.00 9.73 15.92
N LYS A 195 17.21 8.96 16.98
CA LYS A 195 18.30 7.97 17.04
C LYS A 195 18.04 6.79 16.09
N PRO A 196 19.10 6.17 15.52
CA PRO A 196 18.96 4.93 14.74
C PRO A 196 18.26 3.83 15.56
N ARG A 197 17.38 3.08 14.88
CA ARG A 197 16.75 1.89 15.46
C ARG A 197 17.46 0.66 14.91
N TYR A 198 18.29 0.05 15.73
CA TYR A 198 19.00 -1.18 15.39
C TYR A 198 18.25 -2.39 15.93
N GLY A 199 18.08 -3.41 15.09
CA GLY A 199 17.44 -4.66 15.46
C GLY A 199 15.93 -4.55 15.72
N TYR A 200 15.36 -5.64 16.24
CA TYR A 200 13.95 -5.69 16.63
C TYR A 200 13.78 -5.09 18.02
N ARG A 201 13.23 -3.88 18.08
CA ARG A 201 12.79 -3.27 19.34
C ARG A 201 11.27 -3.21 19.34
N PRO A 202 10.60 -3.73 20.38
CA PRO A 202 9.16 -3.59 20.51
C PRO A 202 8.79 -2.10 20.63
N SER A 203 7.76 -1.67 19.89
CA SER A 203 7.14 -0.37 20.08
C SER A 203 6.35 -0.36 21.38
N LYS A 204 6.24 0.80 22.06
CA LYS A 204 5.41 0.97 23.26
C LYS A 204 3.92 0.66 22.98
N LEU A 205 3.43 1.06 21.80
CA LEU A 205 2.05 0.85 21.35
C LEU A 205 1.90 -0.40 20.46
N GLY A 206 2.93 -1.25 20.37
CA GLY A 206 2.95 -2.36 19.42
C GLY A 206 2.92 -1.87 17.98
N VAL A 207 2.18 -2.53 17.12
CA VAL A 207 2.06 -2.17 15.69
C VAL A 207 1.17 -0.93 15.45
N MET A 208 0.45 -0.46 16.46
CA MET A 208 -0.39 0.74 16.39
C MET A 208 0.40 2.04 16.61
N GLY A 209 1.71 1.96 16.87
CA GLY A 209 2.54 3.13 17.07
C GLY A 209 3.02 3.75 15.75
N PRO A 210 3.42 5.04 15.75
CA PRO A 210 3.91 5.75 14.57
C PRO A 210 5.22 5.18 14.01
N GLU A 211 5.77 4.18 14.68
CA GLU A 211 6.93 3.41 14.21
C GLU A 211 6.59 2.39 13.13
N PHE A 212 5.31 2.26 12.77
CA PHE A 212 4.84 1.38 11.73
C PHE A 212 4.01 2.14 10.70
N ALA A 213 4.28 1.90 9.44
CA ALA A 213 3.40 2.28 8.35
C ALA A 213 2.28 1.24 8.23
N THR A 214 1.05 1.71 8.28
CA THR A 214 -0.15 0.88 8.10
C THR A 214 -0.52 0.84 6.64
N ILE A 215 -0.61 -0.37 6.12
CA ILE A 215 -1.02 -0.64 4.75
C ILE A 215 -2.38 -1.31 4.80
N THR A 216 -3.41 -0.61 4.36
CA THR A 216 -4.73 -1.21 4.16
C THR A 216 -4.74 -1.95 2.83
N THR A 217 -5.22 -3.17 2.85
CA THR A 217 -5.30 -4.05 1.69
C THR A 217 -6.73 -4.51 1.50
N ALA A 218 -7.18 -4.51 0.26
CA ALA A 218 -8.45 -5.08 -0.14
C ALA A 218 -8.23 -6.07 -1.29
N ILE A 219 -8.93 -7.19 -1.26
CA ILE A 219 -8.87 -8.22 -2.30
C ILE A 219 -10.24 -8.81 -2.55
N ASP A 220 -10.63 -8.94 -3.81
CA ASP A 220 -11.91 -9.52 -4.18
C ASP A 220 -11.83 -11.04 -4.44
N ASN A 221 -12.98 -11.65 -4.66
CA ASN A 221 -13.10 -13.08 -4.93
C ASN A 221 -12.52 -13.50 -6.30
N ARG A 222 -12.24 -12.56 -7.23
CA ARG A 222 -11.53 -12.82 -8.50
C ARG A 222 -10.01 -12.81 -8.30
N GLY A 223 -9.52 -12.25 -7.18
CA GLY A 223 -8.11 -12.13 -6.82
C GLY A 223 -7.49 -10.77 -7.13
N TYR A 224 -8.25 -9.82 -7.70
CA TYR A 224 -7.78 -8.43 -7.83
C TYR A 224 -7.64 -7.78 -6.47
N SER A 225 -6.62 -6.95 -6.32
CA SER A 225 -6.29 -6.31 -5.05
C SER A 225 -5.96 -4.84 -5.21
N VAL A 226 -6.19 -4.09 -4.13
CA VAL A 226 -5.75 -2.72 -3.94
C VAL A 226 -5.03 -2.65 -2.61
N SER A 227 -3.88 -2.01 -2.57
CA SER A 227 -3.09 -1.84 -1.35
C SER A 227 -2.51 -0.45 -1.30
N LYS A 228 -2.74 0.26 -0.20
CA LYS A 228 -2.22 1.63 -0.01
C LYS A 228 -1.71 1.84 1.40
N VAL A 229 -0.67 2.64 1.53
CA VAL A 229 -0.19 3.15 2.82
C VAL A 229 -1.17 4.23 3.26
N VAL A 230 -1.86 4.00 4.37
CA VAL A 230 -2.96 4.87 4.83
C VAL A 230 -2.61 5.73 6.03
N SER A 231 -1.64 5.31 6.84
CA SER A 231 -1.22 6.05 8.03
C SER A 231 0.18 5.63 8.50
N LEU A 232 0.73 6.40 9.42
CA LEU A 232 1.79 5.95 10.31
C LEU A 232 1.16 5.67 11.69
N GLY A 233 1.12 4.39 12.06
CA GLY A 233 0.42 3.94 13.26
C GLY A 233 -1.02 3.54 12.99
N LYS A 234 -1.94 3.92 13.88
CA LYS A 234 -3.33 3.50 13.83
C LYS A 234 -4.06 4.01 12.58
N LEU A 235 -4.85 3.13 11.94
CA LEU A 235 -5.80 3.52 10.90
C LEU A 235 -6.88 4.46 11.51
N THR A 236 -7.22 5.54 10.82
CA THR A 236 -8.31 6.45 11.19
C THR A 236 -9.45 6.38 10.18
N LYS A 237 -10.65 6.79 10.60
CA LYS A 237 -11.84 6.81 9.72
C LYS A 237 -11.63 7.76 8.53
N GLU A 238 -10.94 8.88 8.76
CA GLU A 238 -10.66 9.90 7.76
C GLU A 238 -9.77 9.38 6.63
N THR A 239 -8.79 8.51 6.96
CA THR A 239 -7.83 8.02 5.96
C THR A 239 -8.32 6.79 5.19
N PHE A 240 -9.39 6.15 5.68
CA PHE A 240 -9.90 4.92 5.07
C PHE A 240 -10.74 5.17 3.81
N THR A 241 -11.55 6.21 3.81
CA THR A 241 -12.59 6.43 2.79
C THR A 241 -12.03 6.68 1.41
N ASP A 242 -10.95 7.48 1.29
CA ASP A 242 -10.32 7.80 0.00
C ASP A 242 -9.87 6.55 -0.75
N LEU A 243 -9.52 5.48 -0.02
CA LEU A 243 -9.08 4.23 -0.64
C LEU A 243 -10.25 3.46 -1.27
N PHE A 244 -11.42 3.48 -0.63
CA PHE A 244 -12.48 2.53 -0.96
C PHE A 244 -13.56 3.10 -1.87
N GLU A 245 -13.90 4.38 -1.76
CA GLU A 245 -14.93 5.00 -2.60
C GLU A 245 -14.58 4.91 -4.09
N GLU A 246 -13.29 5.07 -4.44
CA GLU A 246 -12.81 5.00 -5.82
C GLU A 246 -12.63 3.56 -6.33
N HIS A 247 -12.26 2.63 -5.44
CA HIS A 247 -11.83 1.28 -5.82
C HIS A 247 -12.89 0.19 -5.62
N LEU A 248 -14.01 0.49 -4.96
CA LEU A 248 -15.12 -0.45 -4.80
C LEU A 248 -16.22 -0.19 -5.81
N ASP A 249 -16.75 -1.26 -6.38
CA ASP A 249 -17.86 -1.24 -7.32
C ASP A 249 -18.96 -2.19 -6.83
N ASN A 250 -19.86 -1.67 -6.01
CA ASN A 250 -21.03 -2.36 -5.43
C ASN A 250 -20.70 -3.77 -4.90
N PRO A 251 -19.84 -3.92 -3.89
CA PRO A 251 -19.52 -5.23 -3.33
C PRO A 251 -20.76 -5.88 -2.71
N ALA A 252 -20.95 -7.16 -2.98
CA ALA A 252 -22.04 -7.93 -2.38
C ALA A 252 -21.83 -8.14 -0.87
N TYR A 253 -20.57 -8.29 -0.45
CA TYR A 253 -20.12 -8.39 0.93
C TYR A 253 -18.75 -7.75 1.10
N ILE A 254 -18.58 -7.04 2.21
CA ILE A 254 -17.25 -6.69 2.72
C ILE A 254 -16.96 -7.58 3.93
N CYS A 255 -15.77 -8.20 3.95
CA CYS A 255 -15.30 -9.06 5.03
C CYS A 255 -14.11 -8.39 5.71
N THR A 256 -14.20 -8.12 7.02
CA THR A 256 -13.14 -7.50 7.81
C THR A 256 -13.00 -8.12 9.19
N ASP A 257 -12.02 -7.67 9.96
CA ASP A 257 -12.02 -7.84 11.40
C ASP A 257 -13.04 -6.90 12.09
N ALA A 258 -13.07 -6.91 13.41
CA ALA A 258 -13.99 -6.08 14.21
C ALA A 258 -13.43 -4.68 14.48
N ASN A 259 -12.77 -4.04 13.51
CA ASN A 259 -12.31 -2.66 13.63
C ASN A 259 -13.48 -1.70 13.34
N ASP A 260 -13.72 -0.75 14.25
CA ASP A 260 -14.79 0.25 14.17
C ASP A 260 -14.80 1.07 12.88
N VAL A 261 -13.62 1.24 12.26
CA VAL A 261 -13.47 1.97 11.00
C VAL A 261 -14.27 1.31 9.89
N TYR A 262 -14.18 -0.01 9.76
CA TYR A 262 -14.87 -0.78 8.73
C TYR A 262 -16.38 -0.88 9.00
N GLU A 263 -16.76 -1.08 10.26
CA GLU A 263 -18.16 -1.15 10.64
C GLU A 263 -18.87 0.18 10.33
N SER A 264 -18.25 1.32 10.67
CA SER A 264 -18.75 2.65 10.34
C SER A 264 -18.89 2.87 8.83
N TYR A 265 -17.89 2.44 8.05
CA TYR A 265 -17.93 2.58 6.59
C TYR A 265 -19.05 1.74 5.98
N CYS A 266 -19.14 0.46 6.33
CA CYS A 266 -20.16 -0.44 5.79
C CYS A 266 -21.57 -0.02 6.19
N SER A 267 -21.75 0.49 7.39
CA SER A 267 -23.04 1.05 7.86
C SER A 267 -23.42 2.30 7.08
N LEU A 268 -22.46 3.20 6.81
CA LEU A 268 -22.70 4.45 6.07
C LEU A 268 -23.18 4.20 4.64
N PHE A 269 -22.63 3.17 3.99
CA PHE A 269 -22.95 2.83 2.59
C PHE A 269 -23.93 1.65 2.45
N ASP A 270 -24.53 1.19 3.57
CA ASP A 270 -25.45 0.06 3.63
C ASP A 270 -24.93 -1.21 2.94
N ILE A 271 -23.64 -1.52 3.16
CA ILE A 271 -22.99 -2.68 2.56
C ILE A 271 -23.06 -3.85 3.54
N PRO A 272 -23.53 -5.05 3.12
CA PRO A 272 -23.51 -6.25 3.95
C PRO A 272 -22.09 -6.57 4.43
N HIS A 273 -21.91 -6.59 5.76
CA HIS A 273 -20.59 -6.64 6.37
C HIS A 273 -20.41 -7.92 7.20
N TYR A 274 -19.51 -8.79 6.76
CA TYR A 274 -19.05 -9.92 7.54
C TYR A 274 -17.92 -9.49 8.47
N VAL A 275 -18.13 -9.63 9.75
CA VAL A 275 -17.20 -9.24 10.82
C VAL A 275 -16.63 -10.48 11.50
N LYS A 276 -15.30 -10.57 11.59
CA LYS A 276 -14.61 -11.61 12.35
C LYS A 276 -13.88 -10.99 13.54
N PRO A 277 -14.32 -11.23 14.79
CA PRO A 277 -13.66 -10.68 15.97
C PRO A 277 -12.19 -11.11 16.08
N SER A 278 -11.32 -10.23 16.55
CA SER A 278 -9.89 -10.51 16.72
C SER A 278 -9.60 -11.65 17.71
N ASN A 279 -10.47 -11.86 18.69
CA ASN A 279 -10.36 -12.91 19.71
C ASN A 279 -11.10 -14.21 19.33
N TYR A 280 -11.64 -14.30 18.12
CA TYR A 280 -12.43 -15.44 17.63
C TYR A 280 -11.75 -16.80 17.93
N GLN A 281 -10.48 -16.95 17.56
CA GLN A 281 -9.75 -18.20 17.76
C GLN A 281 -9.62 -18.58 19.24
N THR A 282 -9.36 -17.60 20.08
CA THR A 282 -9.26 -17.79 21.54
C THR A 282 -10.60 -18.23 22.15
N ILE A 283 -11.70 -17.64 21.68
CA ILE A 283 -13.05 -18.00 22.14
C ILE A 283 -13.38 -19.42 21.72
N ILE A 284 -13.15 -19.80 20.46
CA ILE A 284 -13.41 -21.14 19.95
C ILE A 284 -12.57 -22.18 20.69
N LEU A 285 -11.29 -21.95 20.90
CA LEU A 285 -10.41 -22.86 21.65
C LEU A 285 -10.86 -23.04 23.11
N LYS A 286 -11.30 -21.97 23.76
CA LYS A 286 -11.80 -22.01 25.15
C LYS A 286 -13.01 -22.92 25.32
N HIS A 287 -13.89 -23.03 24.34
CA HIS A 287 -15.10 -23.83 24.40
C HIS A 287 -14.92 -25.31 23.98
N GLY A 288 -13.77 -25.68 23.41
CA GLY A 288 -13.39 -27.07 23.16
C GLY A 288 -14.37 -27.83 22.24
N PHE A 289 -14.50 -27.43 20.96
CA PHE A 289 -15.43 -28.05 20.01
C PHE A 289 -14.95 -29.37 19.39
N ALA A 290 -13.79 -29.88 19.77
CA ALA A 290 -13.25 -31.13 19.23
C ALA A 290 -14.12 -32.32 19.66
N ILE A 291 -14.45 -33.19 18.70
CA ILE A 291 -15.16 -34.42 18.92
C ILE A 291 -14.11 -35.55 18.81
N PRO A 292 -13.87 -36.34 19.87
CA PRO A 292 -12.93 -37.47 19.82
C PRO A 292 -13.37 -38.54 18.83
N ASP A 293 -12.40 -39.17 18.15
CA ASP A 293 -12.64 -40.17 17.08
C ASP A 293 -13.29 -41.49 17.57
N ASN A 294 -13.22 -41.80 18.89
CA ASN A 294 -13.67 -43.07 19.48
C ASN A 294 -15.06 -42.97 20.12
N LYS A 295 -15.92 -42.07 19.64
CA LYS A 295 -17.28 -41.93 20.14
C LYS A 295 -18.32 -42.65 19.28
N SER A 296 -19.37 -43.18 19.93
CA SER A 296 -20.51 -43.75 19.22
C SER A 296 -21.27 -42.70 18.38
N PRO A 297 -21.95 -43.11 17.29
CA PRO A 297 -22.73 -42.18 16.45
C PRO A 297 -23.75 -41.34 17.25
N ALA A 298 -24.35 -41.92 18.30
CA ALA A 298 -25.30 -41.21 19.15
C ALA A 298 -24.61 -40.14 20.02
N GLU A 299 -23.43 -40.45 20.58
CA GLU A 299 -22.62 -39.48 21.32
C GLU A 299 -22.12 -38.35 20.42
N VAL A 300 -21.64 -38.67 19.21
CA VAL A 300 -21.22 -37.69 18.21
C VAL A 300 -22.38 -36.74 17.89
N LYS A 301 -23.59 -37.24 17.66
CA LYS A 301 -24.79 -36.44 17.41
C LYS A 301 -25.11 -35.53 18.61
N ARG A 302 -25.01 -36.07 19.84
CA ARG A 302 -25.25 -35.31 21.08
C ARG A 302 -24.21 -34.17 21.24
N MET A 303 -22.93 -34.47 20.98
CA MET A 303 -21.86 -33.47 21.05
C MET A 303 -22.01 -32.39 19.97
N LYS A 304 -22.35 -32.77 18.73
CA LYS A 304 -22.64 -31.80 17.66
C LYS A 304 -23.78 -30.85 18.04
N ASN A 305 -24.88 -31.36 18.61
CA ASN A 305 -26.00 -30.56 19.06
C ASN A 305 -25.62 -29.64 20.23
N LYS A 306 -24.79 -30.11 21.18
CA LYS A 306 -24.26 -29.26 22.25
C LYS A 306 -23.39 -28.13 21.70
N ASN A 307 -22.46 -28.48 20.80
CA ASN A 307 -21.58 -27.50 20.15
C ASN A 307 -22.39 -26.43 19.38
N LYS A 308 -23.44 -26.86 18.66
CA LYS A 308 -24.34 -25.93 17.96
C LYS A 308 -24.99 -24.94 18.91
N LYS A 309 -25.57 -25.39 20.04
CA LYS A 309 -26.18 -24.51 21.04
C LYS A 309 -25.20 -23.50 21.62
N VAL A 310 -23.95 -23.91 21.86
CA VAL A 310 -22.90 -23.00 22.33
C VAL A 310 -22.54 -21.98 21.26
N LEU A 311 -22.44 -22.39 19.99
CA LEU A 311 -22.19 -21.45 18.89
C LEU A 311 -23.34 -20.44 18.70
N GLU A 312 -24.59 -20.89 18.82
CA GLU A 312 -25.77 -20.02 18.79
C GLU A 312 -25.73 -18.96 19.91
N SER A 313 -25.37 -19.36 21.14
CA SER A 313 -25.21 -18.43 22.25
C SER A 313 -24.10 -17.42 21.97
N LEU A 314 -22.90 -17.87 21.53
CA LEU A 314 -21.79 -17.02 21.22
C LEU A 314 -22.10 -16.03 20.06
N TYR A 315 -22.89 -16.48 19.09
CA TYR A 315 -23.35 -15.64 17.98
C TYR A 315 -24.30 -14.56 18.45
N ASN A 316 -25.30 -14.91 19.26
CA ASN A 316 -26.26 -13.97 19.82
C ASN A 316 -25.60 -12.94 20.75
N ASP A 317 -24.51 -13.33 21.42
CA ASP A 317 -23.71 -12.45 22.28
C ASP A 317 -22.66 -11.63 21.48
N ASN A 318 -22.66 -11.69 20.15
CA ASN A 318 -21.69 -11.05 19.25
C ASN A 318 -20.21 -11.41 19.52
N LEU A 319 -19.94 -12.57 20.09
CA LEU A 319 -18.61 -13.00 20.47
C LEU A 319 -17.86 -13.74 19.34
N ILE A 320 -18.59 -14.22 18.33
CA ILE A 320 -18.03 -14.87 17.15
C ILE A 320 -18.38 -14.06 15.89
N ASP A 321 -17.92 -14.56 14.74
CA ASP A 321 -18.18 -13.94 13.45
C ASP A 321 -19.67 -13.80 13.14
N ARG A 322 -20.04 -12.69 12.51
CA ARG A 322 -21.43 -12.31 12.22
C ARG A 322 -21.52 -11.52 10.91
N ILE A 323 -22.72 -11.31 10.42
CA ILE A 323 -23.02 -10.38 9.34
C ILE A 323 -23.85 -9.23 9.92
N THR A 324 -23.43 -7.99 9.66
CA THR A 324 -24.14 -6.76 9.99
C THR A 324 -24.79 -6.15 8.73
N ASN A 325 -25.64 -5.13 8.92
CA ASN A 325 -26.37 -4.41 7.86
C ASN A 325 -27.34 -5.30 7.05
N ARG A 326 -27.90 -6.34 7.67
CA ARG A 326 -28.92 -7.23 7.07
C ARG A 326 -30.11 -7.54 7.99
N GLY A 327 -30.26 -6.82 9.09
CA GLY A 327 -31.27 -7.14 10.10
C GLY A 327 -30.90 -8.38 10.93
N TYR A 328 -31.84 -8.83 11.77
CA TYR A 328 -31.63 -10.02 12.59
C TYR A 328 -31.55 -11.28 11.72
N MET A 329 -30.56 -12.11 11.98
CA MET A 329 -30.33 -13.38 11.32
C MET A 329 -30.05 -14.45 12.39
N SER A 330 -30.67 -15.62 12.27
CA SER A 330 -30.37 -16.76 13.12
C SER A 330 -28.97 -17.32 12.82
N TYR A 331 -28.38 -18.04 13.79
CA TYR A 331 -27.06 -18.67 13.57
C TYR A 331 -27.05 -19.64 12.37
N ASP A 332 -28.14 -20.39 12.14
CA ASP A 332 -28.23 -21.34 11.04
C ASP A 332 -28.25 -20.62 9.68
N GLU A 333 -29.03 -19.55 9.55
CA GLU A 333 -29.07 -18.71 8.35
C GLU A 333 -27.71 -18.07 8.09
N PHE A 334 -27.10 -17.52 9.13
CA PHE A 334 -25.73 -16.98 9.05
C PHE A 334 -24.73 -18.03 8.56
N TYR A 335 -24.74 -19.23 9.16
CA TYR A 335 -23.82 -20.29 8.82
C TYR A 335 -23.96 -20.76 7.37
N GLN A 336 -25.19 -20.95 6.89
CA GLN A 336 -25.47 -21.31 5.50
C GLN A 336 -25.02 -20.21 4.54
N LEU A 337 -25.32 -18.98 4.83
CA LEU A 337 -24.93 -17.82 4.01
C LEU A 337 -23.43 -17.62 3.97
N LYS A 338 -22.74 -17.75 5.11
CA LYS A 338 -21.29 -17.72 5.21
C LYS A 338 -20.66 -18.82 4.35
N LYS A 339 -21.19 -20.05 4.41
CA LYS A 339 -20.68 -21.19 3.63
C LYS A 339 -20.93 -21.01 2.14
N ALA A 340 -22.14 -20.60 1.75
CA ALA A 340 -22.50 -20.40 0.35
C ALA A 340 -21.63 -19.34 -0.34
N ASN A 341 -21.28 -18.25 0.38
CA ASN A 341 -20.49 -17.15 -0.15
C ASN A 341 -18.99 -17.24 0.21
N ASN A 342 -18.57 -18.29 0.95
CA ASN A 342 -17.17 -18.45 1.40
C ASN A 342 -16.63 -17.22 2.13
N LEU A 343 -17.41 -16.65 3.06
CA LEU A 343 -17.05 -15.44 3.80
C LEU A 343 -15.95 -15.75 4.83
N ASN A 344 -14.81 -15.12 4.66
CA ASN A 344 -13.62 -15.30 5.52
C ASN A 344 -12.59 -14.19 5.25
N LEU A 345 -11.41 -14.24 5.90
CA LEU A 345 -10.28 -13.33 5.71
C LEU A 345 -9.01 -14.05 5.19
N GLY A 346 -9.15 -15.23 4.60
CA GLY A 346 -8.01 -16.06 4.19
C GLY A 346 -7.17 -15.41 3.10
N ARG A 347 -7.81 -14.83 2.07
CA ARG A 347 -7.12 -14.21 0.92
C ARG A 347 -6.36 -12.93 1.30
N VAL A 348 -6.95 -12.09 2.16
CA VAL A 348 -6.28 -10.86 2.59
C VAL A 348 -5.08 -11.19 3.49
N ASN A 349 -5.17 -12.21 4.33
CA ASN A 349 -4.04 -12.69 5.15
C ASN A 349 -2.89 -13.27 4.29
N GLU A 350 -3.22 -13.99 3.21
CA GLU A 350 -2.23 -14.43 2.22
C GLU A 350 -1.54 -13.22 1.57
N LEU A 351 -2.32 -12.23 1.13
CA LEU A 351 -1.81 -10.99 0.55
C LEU A 351 -0.86 -10.25 1.51
N HIS A 352 -1.19 -10.18 2.81
CA HIS A 352 -0.32 -9.62 3.84
C HIS A 352 1.02 -10.36 3.95
N SER A 353 0.99 -11.68 3.89
CA SER A 353 2.20 -12.51 3.91
C SER A 353 3.08 -12.23 2.69
N ASP A 354 2.48 -12.10 1.51
CA ASP A 354 3.16 -11.78 0.26
C ASP A 354 3.79 -10.37 0.30
N ILE A 355 3.05 -9.36 0.79
CA ILE A 355 3.56 -7.99 0.97
C ILE A 355 4.75 -7.96 1.94
N LYS A 356 4.63 -8.62 3.09
CA LYS A 356 5.73 -8.70 4.07
C LYS A 356 6.95 -9.39 3.50
N LYS A 357 6.76 -10.48 2.75
CA LYS A 357 7.85 -11.17 2.06
C LYS A 357 8.52 -10.25 1.04
N PHE A 358 7.74 -9.59 0.18
CA PHE A 358 8.24 -8.67 -0.83
C PHE A 358 9.06 -7.52 -0.22
N ILE A 359 8.52 -6.82 0.78
CA ILE A 359 9.22 -5.69 1.39
C ILE A 359 10.44 -6.13 2.22
N ASN A 360 10.26 -7.10 3.12
CA ASN A 360 11.29 -7.42 4.12
C ASN A 360 12.36 -8.38 3.60
N LYS A 361 12.01 -9.32 2.69
CA LYS A 361 12.94 -10.30 2.13
C LYS A 361 13.46 -9.85 0.77
N ASP A 362 12.57 -9.69 -0.22
CA ASP A 362 12.98 -9.45 -1.61
C ASP A 362 13.63 -8.06 -1.81
N LYS A 363 13.18 -7.05 -1.05
CA LYS A 363 13.75 -5.68 -1.08
C LYS A 363 14.65 -5.36 0.10
N THR A 364 14.83 -6.30 1.05
CA THR A 364 15.61 -6.07 2.28
C THR A 364 15.23 -4.77 2.98
N ASN A 365 13.93 -4.55 3.11
CA ASN A 365 13.27 -3.34 3.54
C ASN A 365 13.45 -2.14 2.57
N VAL A 366 12.52 -1.19 2.60
CA VAL A 366 12.52 0.03 1.79
C VAL A 366 12.36 1.25 2.68
N SER A 367 12.86 2.41 2.23
CA SER A 367 12.57 3.67 2.94
C SER A 367 11.08 3.95 2.88
N THR A 368 10.49 4.36 4.02
CA THR A 368 9.05 4.62 4.14
C THR A 368 8.55 5.65 3.14
N LYS A 369 9.38 6.63 2.76
CA LYS A 369 9.03 7.60 1.73
C LYS A 369 8.77 6.99 0.33
N TYR A 370 9.31 5.82 0.04
CA TYR A 370 9.09 5.07 -1.20
C TYR A 370 8.14 3.89 -1.04
N LEU A 371 7.61 3.68 0.16
CA LEU A 371 6.83 2.49 0.48
C LEU A 371 5.58 2.39 -0.41
N GLN A 372 4.87 3.51 -0.62
CA GLN A 372 3.68 3.52 -1.48
C GLN A 372 4.00 3.10 -2.92
N ASP A 373 5.12 3.54 -3.48
CA ASP A 373 5.53 3.15 -4.83
C ASP A 373 5.81 1.64 -4.92
N TYR A 374 6.51 1.08 -3.93
CA TYR A 374 6.77 -0.36 -3.92
C TYR A 374 5.50 -1.19 -3.70
N ILE A 375 4.58 -0.72 -2.88
CA ILE A 375 3.27 -1.37 -2.67
C ILE A 375 2.41 -1.29 -3.94
N GLY A 376 2.36 -0.13 -4.59
CA GLY A 376 1.64 0.05 -5.86
C GLY A 376 2.23 -0.83 -6.98
N PHE A 377 3.55 -0.86 -7.10
CA PHE A 377 4.25 -1.76 -8.03
C PHE A 377 3.91 -3.24 -7.76
N PHE A 378 4.00 -3.68 -6.51
CA PHE A 378 3.64 -5.05 -6.12
C PHE A 378 2.19 -5.38 -6.51
N THR A 379 1.27 -4.47 -6.18
CA THR A 379 -0.16 -4.61 -6.48
C THR A 379 -0.41 -4.67 -8.00
N PHE A 380 0.27 -3.81 -8.79
CA PHE A 380 0.18 -3.84 -10.26
C PHE A 380 0.61 -5.20 -10.82
N ILE A 381 1.78 -5.72 -10.41
CA ILE A 381 2.29 -7.00 -10.89
C ILE A 381 1.36 -8.16 -10.49
N ARG A 382 0.81 -8.14 -9.27
CA ARG A 382 -0.17 -9.12 -8.82
C ARG A 382 -1.44 -9.07 -9.66
N ASN A 383 -2.01 -7.90 -9.88
CA ASN A 383 -3.21 -7.71 -10.69
C ASN A 383 -2.96 -8.08 -12.17
N TRP A 384 -1.77 -7.79 -12.69
CA TRP A 384 -1.37 -8.21 -14.02
C TRP A 384 -1.36 -9.75 -14.13
N ARG A 385 -0.83 -10.46 -13.10
CA ARG A 385 -0.87 -11.92 -13.02
C ARG A 385 -2.30 -12.44 -13.00
N VAL A 386 -3.20 -11.85 -12.23
CA VAL A 386 -4.62 -12.23 -12.19
C VAL A 386 -5.26 -12.08 -13.58
N LYS A 387 -5.03 -10.94 -14.23
CA LYS A 387 -5.57 -10.63 -15.56
C LYS A 387 -5.08 -11.58 -16.64
N ASN A 388 -3.82 -12.00 -16.59
CA ASN A 388 -3.17 -12.75 -17.67
C ASN A 388 -2.94 -14.24 -17.32
N GLY A 389 -3.30 -14.70 -16.11
CA GLY A 389 -3.14 -16.07 -15.64
C GLY A 389 -1.69 -16.51 -15.40
N ARG A 390 -0.71 -15.60 -15.55
CA ARG A 390 0.72 -15.91 -15.41
C ARG A 390 1.52 -14.71 -14.93
N TYR A 391 2.69 -14.96 -14.36
CA TYR A 391 3.63 -13.91 -13.98
C TYR A 391 4.33 -13.29 -15.20
N PRO A 392 4.60 -11.97 -15.24
CA PRO A 392 5.23 -11.29 -16.38
C PRO A 392 6.74 -11.51 -16.45
N ASN A 393 7.18 -12.74 -16.66
CA ASN A 393 8.59 -13.12 -16.69
C ASN A 393 9.20 -13.22 -18.09
N SER A 394 8.39 -13.06 -19.15
CA SER A 394 8.87 -13.08 -20.52
C SER A 394 9.24 -11.67 -21.02
N LYS A 395 10.20 -11.57 -21.94
CA LYS A 395 10.54 -10.30 -22.60
C LYS A 395 9.30 -9.67 -23.25
N LYS A 396 8.42 -10.48 -23.88
CA LYS A 396 7.19 -10.02 -24.53
C LYS A 396 6.21 -9.38 -23.52
N ASP A 397 6.08 -9.96 -22.32
CA ASP A 397 5.21 -9.42 -21.29
C ASP A 397 5.78 -8.13 -20.72
N THR A 398 7.08 -8.09 -20.46
CA THR A 398 7.78 -6.89 -19.99
C THR A 398 7.67 -5.74 -21.01
N GLU A 399 7.80 -6.05 -22.32
CA GLU A 399 7.63 -5.05 -23.37
C GLU A 399 6.19 -4.50 -23.42
N LYS A 400 5.18 -5.36 -23.25
CA LYS A 400 3.79 -4.91 -23.14
C LYS A 400 3.59 -3.95 -21.95
N ILE A 401 4.10 -4.31 -20.78
CA ILE A 401 4.04 -3.46 -19.59
C ILE A 401 4.77 -2.13 -19.84
N PHE A 402 5.93 -2.17 -20.48
CA PHE A 402 6.69 -0.98 -20.80
C PHE A 402 5.93 -0.04 -21.75
N ILE A 403 5.24 -0.59 -22.76
CA ILE A 403 4.38 0.19 -23.65
C ILE A 403 3.22 0.84 -22.88
N GLU A 404 2.61 0.15 -21.91
CA GLU A 404 1.57 0.76 -21.06
C GLU A 404 2.14 1.91 -20.21
N ILE A 405 3.36 1.78 -19.69
CA ILE A 405 4.05 2.89 -19.01
C ILE A 405 4.23 4.10 -19.96
N LEU A 406 4.64 3.88 -21.20
CA LEU A 406 4.78 4.97 -22.17
C LEU A 406 3.45 5.63 -22.53
N LYS A 407 2.37 4.85 -22.63
CA LYS A 407 1.02 5.36 -22.88
C LYS A 407 0.49 6.23 -21.75
N SER A 408 0.82 5.93 -20.51
CA SER A 408 0.36 6.70 -19.36
C SER A 408 0.92 8.12 -19.29
N LYS A 409 1.94 8.42 -20.10
CA LYS A 409 2.63 9.73 -20.15
C LYS A 409 3.13 10.21 -18.79
N ILE A 410 3.46 9.29 -17.90
CA ILE A 410 4.03 9.60 -16.60
C ILE A 410 5.51 9.91 -16.81
N ASN A 411 5.93 11.10 -16.36
CA ASN A 411 7.32 11.50 -16.35
C ASN A 411 7.70 11.92 -14.93
N PHE A 412 8.43 11.05 -14.27
CA PHE A 412 8.89 11.29 -12.90
C PHE A 412 10.36 11.68 -12.94
N THR A 413 10.67 12.90 -12.55
CA THR A 413 12.02 13.46 -12.62
C THR A 413 12.91 12.88 -11.50
N THR A 414 14.22 13.02 -11.66
CA THR A 414 15.19 12.61 -10.64
C THR A 414 14.98 13.39 -9.33
N THR A 415 14.70 14.69 -9.42
CA THR A 415 14.46 15.57 -8.27
C THR A 415 13.23 15.14 -7.51
N GLU A 416 12.11 14.89 -8.20
CA GLU A 416 10.86 14.41 -7.59
C GLU A 416 11.05 13.09 -6.85
N ILE A 417 11.84 12.15 -7.40
CA ILE A 417 12.16 10.90 -6.70
C ILE A 417 12.99 11.15 -5.43
N GLU A 418 14.02 12.02 -5.52
CA GLU A 418 14.91 12.28 -4.39
C GLU A 418 14.23 13.04 -3.26
N GLU A 419 13.35 13.96 -3.60
CA GLU A 419 12.59 14.83 -2.68
C GLU A 419 11.25 14.21 -2.25
N GLN A 420 10.89 13.04 -2.78
CA GLN A 420 9.64 12.37 -2.45
C GLN A 420 9.47 12.19 -0.94
N GLU A 421 8.32 12.55 -0.45
CA GLU A 421 7.85 12.28 0.91
C GLU A 421 6.74 11.22 0.89
N LEU A 422 6.40 10.67 2.05
CA LEU A 422 5.24 9.80 2.17
C LEU A 422 3.99 10.67 2.14
N GLU A 423 3.24 10.58 1.06
CA GLU A 423 1.91 11.19 0.96
C GLU A 423 0.88 10.25 1.57
N LEU A 424 0.21 10.71 2.60
CA LEU A 424 -0.93 10.00 3.19
C LEU A 424 -2.23 10.44 2.51
N PRO A 425 -3.20 9.54 2.34
CA PRO A 425 -4.47 9.86 1.73
C PRO A 425 -5.18 11.01 2.46
N LYS A 426 -5.80 11.92 1.69
CA LYS A 426 -6.67 12.96 2.24
C LYS A 426 -8.11 12.48 2.15
N PRO A 427 -8.91 12.66 3.22
CA PRO A 427 -10.29 12.24 3.20
C PRO A 427 -11.13 13.04 2.19
N SER A 428 -12.09 12.39 1.53
CA SER A 428 -12.97 13.07 0.58
C SER A 428 -13.87 14.10 1.30
N ASN A 429 -14.22 15.20 0.59
CA ASN A 429 -15.09 16.25 1.15
C ASN A 429 -16.47 15.70 1.57
N ARG A 430 -17.00 14.71 0.84
CA ARG A 430 -18.26 14.04 1.16
C ARG A 430 -18.17 13.31 2.50
N TYR A 431 -17.09 12.57 2.72
CA TYR A 431 -16.88 11.85 3.97
C TYR A 431 -16.65 12.78 5.15
N ILE A 432 -15.89 13.88 4.96
CA ILE A 432 -15.68 14.90 5.99
C ILE A 432 -17.02 15.49 6.47
N SER A 433 -17.96 15.75 5.56
CA SER A 433 -19.28 16.29 5.94
C SER A 433 -20.12 15.28 6.73
N LEU A 434 -20.09 14.01 6.33
CA LEU A 434 -20.79 12.93 7.04
C LEU A 434 -20.18 12.65 8.41
N LEU A 435 -18.84 12.66 8.52
CA LEU A 435 -18.17 12.50 9.81
C LEU A 435 -18.37 13.67 10.77
N LYS A 436 -18.52 14.89 10.29
CA LYS A 436 -18.79 16.04 11.18
C LYS A 436 -20.06 15.83 11.99
N GLU A 437 -21.12 15.33 11.39
CA GLU A 437 -22.39 15.05 12.08
C GLU A 437 -22.25 13.94 13.14
N GLU A 438 -21.52 12.86 12.83
CA GLU A 438 -21.26 11.78 13.80
C GLU A 438 -20.29 12.21 14.90
N THR A 439 -19.26 12.99 14.55
CA THR A 439 -18.24 13.44 15.52
C THR A 439 -18.82 14.45 16.50
N GLU A 440 -19.76 15.30 16.09
CA GLU A 440 -20.45 16.22 16.99
C GLU A 440 -21.32 15.45 17.99
N LYS A 441 -22.06 14.42 17.54
CA LYS A 441 -22.82 13.53 18.43
C LYS A 441 -21.91 12.76 19.40
N ALA A 442 -20.74 12.31 18.94
CA ALA A 442 -19.77 11.60 19.79
C ALA A 442 -19.00 12.54 20.76
N ARG A 443 -18.80 13.81 20.42
CA ARG A 443 -18.14 14.82 21.28
C ARG A 443 -18.96 15.11 22.54
N GLU A 444 -20.27 15.09 22.49
CA GLU A 444 -21.12 15.23 23.67
C GLU A 444 -20.89 14.10 24.68
N VAL A 445 -20.59 12.88 24.20
CA VAL A 445 -20.37 11.68 25.04
C VAL A 445 -18.92 11.60 25.57
N THR A 446 -17.94 12.22 24.87
CA THR A 446 -16.51 12.07 25.19
C THR A 446 -15.87 13.26 25.91
N SER A 447 -16.63 14.29 26.27
CA SER A 447 -16.12 15.48 26.97
C SER A 447 -15.35 15.17 28.26
N ASN A 448 -15.64 14.03 28.89
CA ASN A 448 -14.96 13.56 30.10
C ASN A 448 -13.55 12.99 29.88
N ASN A 449 -13.12 12.77 28.63
CA ASN A 449 -11.82 12.18 28.32
C ASN A 449 -10.68 13.20 28.17
N TYR A 450 -11.00 14.49 28.16
CA TYR A 450 -10.05 15.57 27.99
C TYR A 450 -9.96 16.46 29.21
N PHE A 451 -8.74 16.91 29.54
CA PHE A 451 -8.54 18.08 30.40
C PHE A 451 -8.68 19.33 29.53
N LYS A 452 -9.44 20.31 30.01
CA LYS A 452 -9.58 21.62 29.37
C LYS A 452 -8.88 22.66 30.25
N PHE A 453 -8.08 23.47 29.62
CA PHE A 453 -7.29 24.51 30.28
C PHE A 453 -7.49 25.81 29.50
N ASP A 454 -7.67 26.92 30.21
CA ASP A 454 -7.82 28.23 29.64
C ASP A 454 -6.45 28.89 29.54
N GLU A 455 -6.09 29.42 28.38
CA GLU A 455 -4.94 30.27 28.12
C GLU A 455 -5.40 31.60 27.54
N GLU A 456 -4.54 32.62 27.58
CA GLU A 456 -4.82 33.93 26.98
C GLU A 456 -5.19 33.83 25.48
N ASP A 457 -4.65 32.81 24.77
CA ASP A 457 -4.85 32.56 23.33
C ASP A 457 -5.85 31.46 23.00
N GLY A 458 -6.63 30.95 23.96
CA GLY A 458 -7.65 29.93 23.72
C GLY A 458 -7.62 28.71 24.62
N VAL A 459 -8.59 27.81 24.38
CA VAL A 459 -8.75 26.55 25.14
C VAL A 459 -7.99 25.45 24.43
N LYS A 460 -7.00 24.89 25.09
CA LYS A 460 -6.28 23.71 24.63
C LYS A 460 -6.78 22.47 25.38
N THR A 461 -6.55 21.29 24.86
CA THR A 461 -7.02 20.03 25.44
C THR A 461 -5.89 18.99 25.51
N PHE A 462 -5.81 18.30 26.65
CA PHE A 462 -4.89 17.20 26.87
C PHE A 462 -5.67 15.88 26.86
N ASN A 463 -5.31 14.97 25.96
CA ASN A 463 -6.02 13.70 25.82
C ASN A 463 -5.52 12.65 26.81
N LYS A 464 -6.28 12.44 27.88
CA LYS A 464 -5.99 11.43 28.92
C LYS A 464 -5.83 10.01 28.35
N ARG A 465 -6.63 9.66 27.37
CA ARG A 465 -6.61 8.32 26.76
C ARG A 465 -5.33 8.08 25.99
N GLU A 466 -4.90 9.03 25.17
CA GLU A 466 -3.66 8.93 24.39
C GLU A 466 -2.45 8.84 25.31
N TYR A 467 -2.39 9.69 26.33
CA TYR A 467 -1.33 9.62 27.33
C TYR A 467 -1.22 8.25 28.02
N LEU A 468 -2.35 7.68 28.42
CA LEU A 468 -2.36 6.35 29.04
C LEU A 468 -2.00 5.24 28.04
N LEU A 469 -2.40 5.35 26.78
CA LEU A 469 -2.04 4.39 25.74
C LEU A 469 -0.53 4.39 25.45
N ASP A 470 0.14 5.52 25.64
CA ASP A 470 1.60 5.64 25.49
C ASP A 470 2.39 5.08 26.70
N GLN A 471 1.75 4.84 27.82
CA GLN A 471 2.40 4.30 29.00
C GLN A 471 2.70 2.78 28.86
N PRO A 472 3.83 2.30 29.40
CA PRO A 472 4.13 0.87 29.44
C PRO A 472 3.10 0.13 30.33
N LYS A 473 2.76 -1.11 29.95
CA LYS A 473 1.79 -1.93 30.70
C LYS A 473 2.11 -2.05 32.20
N SER A 474 3.38 -2.04 32.58
CA SER A 474 3.80 -2.06 33.98
C SER A 474 3.28 -0.86 34.76
N LYS A 475 3.35 0.35 34.18
CA LYS A 475 2.76 1.57 34.78
C LYS A 475 1.24 1.49 34.84
N LEU A 476 0.58 1.02 33.78
CA LEU A 476 -0.87 0.84 33.78
C LEU A 476 -1.33 -0.17 34.84
N TYR A 477 -0.57 -1.23 35.06
CA TYR A 477 -0.85 -2.18 36.15
C TYR A 477 -0.64 -1.59 37.54
N ALA A 478 0.35 -0.70 37.72
CA ALA A 478 0.53 0.04 38.94
C ALA A 478 -0.70 0.93 39.24
N ILE A 479 -1.19 1.66 38.23
CA ILE A 479 -2.42 2.46 38.33
C ILE A 479 -3.60 1.58 38.71
N CYS A 480 -3.77 0.43 38.07
CA CYS A 480 -4.86 -0.50 38.38
C CYS A 480 -4.81 -0.97 39.84
N LYS A 481 -3.61 -1.22 40.36
CA LYS A 481 -3.39 -1.60 41.76
C LYS A 481 -3.75 -0.45 42.72
N GLU A 482 -3.31 0.77 42.41
CA GLU A 482 -3.63 1.98 43.16
C GLU A 482 -5.15 2.25 43.17
N CYS A 483 -5.83 2.07 42.02
CA CYS A 483 -7.28 2.15 41.92
C CYS A 483 -8.03 0.93 42.48
N LYS A 484 -7.34 -0.05 43.08
CA LYS A 484 -7.93 -1.31 43.60
C LYS A 484 -8.75 -2.09 42.59
N LEU A 485 -8.39 -2.00 41.30
CA LEU A 485 -9.06 -2.75 40.23
C LEU A 485 -8.75 -4.24 40.32
N THR A 486 -9.73 -5.08 39.99
CA THR A 486 -9.57 -6.54 39.93
C THR A 486 -9.63 -7.04 38.48
N LYS A 487 -9.05 -8.19 38.21
CA LYS A 487 -9.12 -8.89 36.91
C LYS A 487 -8.65 -8.03 35.70
N TYR A 488 -7.65 -7.16 35.89
CA TYR A 488 -7.16 -6.27 34.83
C TYR A 488 -6.02 -6.85 33.97
N LYS A 489 -5.27 -7.84 34.50
CA LYS A 489 -4.06 -8.38 33.83
C LYS A 489 -4.35 -9.09 32.48
N HIS A 490 -5.58 -9.53 32.26
CA HIS A 490 -6.02 -10.22 31.04
C HIS A 490 -6.65 -9.28 30.00
N LEU A 491 -6.79 -8.01 30.32
CA LEU A 491 -7.41 -7.05 29.43
C LEU A 491 -6.45 -6.65 28.29
N ALA A 492 -7.00 -6.47 27.10
CA ALA A 492 -6.33 -5.79 26.02
C ALA A 492 -6.04 -4.33 26.42
N LEU A 493 -5.01 -3.71 25.81
CA LEU A 493 -4.53 -2.38 26.19
C LEU A 493 -5.66 -1.33 26.21
N TYR A 494 -6.49 -1.29 25.15
CA TYR A 494 -7.61 -0.35 25.06
C TYR A 494 -8.67 -0.57 26.16
N SER A 495 -9.04 -1.82 26.41
CA SER A 495 -9.98 -2.17 27.48
C SER A 495 -9.43 -1.86 28.85
N LEU A 496 -8.13 -2.03 29.05
CA LEU A 496 -7.42 -1.69 30.27
C LEU A 496 -7.45 -0.18 30.51
N VAL A 497 -7.13 0.61 29.49
CA VAL A 497 -7.15 2.08 29.55
C VAL A 497 -8.57 2.60 29.77
N SER A 498 -9.57 2.04 29.08
CA SER A 498 -10.98 2.40 29.32
C SER A 498 -11.40 2.18 30.76
N LYS A 499 -11.05 1.02 31.34
CA LYS A 499 -11.34 0.69 32.74
C LYS A 499 -10.61 1.58 33.73
N ILE A 500 -9.43 2.05 33.40
CA ILE A 500 -8.68 3.05 34.19
C ILE A 500 -9.38 4.41 34.12
N LEU A 501 -9.81 4.84 32.94
CA LEU A 501 -10.48 6.14 32.75
C LEU A 501 -11.85 6.25 33.46
N GLU A 502 -12.50 5.13 33.76
CA GLU A 502 -13.74 5.08 34.53
C GLU A 502 -13.55 5.35 36.03
N GLN A 503 -12.29 5.40 36.52
CA GLN A 503 -12.04 5.59 37.94
C GLN A 503 -12.22 7.06 38.35
N PRO A 504 -12.88 7.32 39.49
CA PRO A 504 -13.20 8.68 39.92
C PRO A 504 -11.98 9.54 40.26
N ASN A 505 -10.87 8.91 40.68
CA ASN A 505 -9.61 9.58 41.05
C ASN A 505 -8.57 9.60 39.94
N ILE A 506 -8.94 9.24 38.71
CA ILE A 506 -7.99 9.10 37.59
C ILE A 506 -7.32 10.43 37.23
N LYS A 507 -7.99 11.55 37.43
CA LYS A 507 -7.46 12.88 37.18
C LYS A 507 -6.17 13.12 38.00
N ASP A 508 -6.22 12.86 39.29
CA ASP A 508 -5.12 13.08 40.22
C ASP A 508 -3.95 12.11 39.94
N ILE A 509 -4.27 10.87 39.59
CA ILE A 509 -3.29 9.87 39.20
C ILE A 509 -2.54 10.28 37.93
N ILE A 510 -3.24 10.80 36.93
CA ILE A 510 -2.61 11.27 35.69
C ILE A 510 -1.72 12.47 35.97
N TYR A 511 -2.13 13.42 36.81
CA TYR A 511 -1.28 14.56 37.20
C TYR A 511 0.02 14.11 37.84
N LYS A 512 -0.05 13.16 38.78
CA LYS A 512 1.12 12.60 39.44
C LYS A 512 2.05 11.92 38.43
N LEU A 513 1.51 11.16 37.48
CA LEU A 513 2.29 10.49 36.44
C LEU A 513 2.95 11.48 35.48
N LEU A 514 2.28 12.56 35.13
CA LEU A 514 2.84 13.61 34.29
C LEU A 514 4.01 14.31 34.97
N ALA A 515 3.89 14.57 36.25
CA ALA A 515 4.98 15.16 37.03
C ALA A 515 6.24 14.26 37.15
N GLU A 516 6.05 12.93 37.15
CA GLU A 516 7.12 11.94 37.21
C GLU A 516 7.71 11.57 35.84
N ASP A 517 7.02 11.87 34.73
CA ASP A 517 7.44 11.44 33.40
C ASP A 517 8.48 12.40 32.80
N ARG A 518 9.69 11.88 32.54
CA ARG A 518 10.78 12.67 31.97
C ARG A 518 10.55 13.16 30.56
N HIS A 519 9.65 12.53 29.82
CA HIS A 519 9.26 12.96 28.46
C HIS A 519 8.26 14.11 28.47
N TYR A 520 7.52 14.23 29.57
CA TYR A 520 6.55 15.29 29.84
C TYR A 520 7.04 16.10 31.04
N LYS A 521 8.31 16.58 31.02
CA LYS A 521 8.79 17.49 32.04
C LYS A 521 7.91 18.72 32.11
N ILE A 522 6.99 18.68 33.04
CA ILE A 522 6.13 19.78 33.37
C ILE A 522 6.88 20.61 34.42
N ALA A 523 7.10 21.87 34.13
CA ALA A 523 7.62 22.81 35.12
C ALA A 523 6.65 22.87 36.33
N GLU A 524 7.12 23.18 37.52
CA GLU A 524 6.25 23.28 38.70
C GLU A 524 5.09 24.27 38.47
N GLU A 525 5.36 25.38 37.76
CA GLU A 525 4.39 26.38 37.36
C GLU A 525 3.29 25.80 36.43
N ASP A 526 3.68 24.96 35.49
CA ASP A 526 2.74 24.27 34.59
C ASP A 526 1.88 23.23 35.34
N LEU A 527 2.45 22.56 36.37
CA LEU A 527 1.73 21.61 37.21
C LEU A 527 0.64 22.29 38.04
N GLU A 528 0.95 23.49 38.59
CA GLU A 528 -0.03 24.33 39.30
C GLU A 528 -1.14 24.79 38.33
N ALA A 529 -0.80 25.20 37.11
CA ALA A 529 -1.76 25.57 36.08
C ALA A 529 -2.69 24.38 35.71
N ILE A 530 -2.13 23.17 35.59
CA ILE A 530 -2.90 21.95 35.35
C ILE A 530 -3.88 21.67 36.49
N LYS A 531 -3.42 21.75 37.75
CA LYS A 531 -4.26 21.54 38.91
C LYS A 531 -5.38 22.58 39.03
N ALA A 532 -5.10 23.82 38.66
CA ALA A 532 -6.06 24.91 38.61
C ALA A 532 -7.09 24.81 37.45
N GLY A 533 -6.97 23.82 36.57
CA GLY A 533 -7.81 23.68 35.41
C GLY A 533 -7.39 24.55 34.25
N GLN A 534 -6.22 25.17 34.33
CA GLN A 534 -5.60 25.93 33.27
C GLN A 534 -4.93 25.01 32.24
N TYR A 535 -4.61 25.54 31.10
CA TYR A 535 -4.26 24.78 29.94
C TYR A 535 -2.79 24.40 29.83
N LEU A 536 -2.53 23.13 29.50
CA LEU A 536 -1.18 22.69 29.22
C LEU A 536 -1.05 22.03 27.87
N MET A 537 -0.19 22.54 27.04
CA MET A 537 0.26 21.87 25.83
C MET A 537 1.77 21.65 25.87
N ARG A 538 2.19 20.43 26.12
CA ARG A 538 3.49 19.93 25.67
C ARG A 538 3.30 18.54 25.10
N TYR A 539 2.72 18.49 23.91
CA TYR A 539 2.56 17.27 23.12
C TYR A 539 3.67 17.09 22.10
N SER A 540 4.59 18.01 22.00
CA SER A 540 5.50 18.12 20.88
C SER A 540 6.96 17.88 21.22
N GLN A 541 7.28 17.19 22.30
CA GLN A 541 8.69 16.92 22.58
C GLN A 541 9.01 15.45 22.75
#